data_1df132f78b16e5a2a6c24c799c72867a
#
_entry.id   1df132f78b16e5a2a6c24c799c72867a
#
_cell.length_a   1.000
_cell.length_b   1.000
_cell.length_c   1.000
_cell.angle_alpha   90.00
_cell.angle_beta   90.00
_cell.angle_gamma   90.00
#
_symmetry.space_group_name_H-M   'P 1'
#
loop_
_entity.id
_entity.type
_entity.pdbx_description
1 polymer ?
#
loop_
_entity_poly.entity_id
_entity_poly.type
_entity_poly.pdbx_seq_one_letter_code
_entity_poly.pdbx_strand_id
1 'polypeptide(L)'
;MAEKSRTEYSMVNTSVAFIAQITAILMGFFTRVVFSHTLSEGYVGINGLFTDILNILSLSELGVGTAITYALYGPIAQKDTKKQQILMRMFRTFYRITAAVVLVAGLCLIPFLNVLMKNRPDVDHLLLIYLLYLLNSVISYLLIYKKTLVDAHQMNYLTVINHNGFLVIQDILQIIILLTTKNFILFLLAAVVCTITANIVMSKQADRLFPYLKETCEEKLPENERKDIIKNVKAMLMHKIGEVAVNNTDNLLISGFVGVISAGVYSNYYLVIGSVRQVLDQALQGVTASVGNLGATEDGKKVGHVFADLFFIGQWMFGFAGICLLEMLNPFVELAFGKQYLFTEDIVLILCINFFVTGTRRAVLIFKESMGLFWYDRYKSLIEAVLNLAISILLVENLGIAGVFLGTLCSTLLTSFWVEPYVLYKHRFHENPVKFFLKYAWHLMVMAAVWGLTHVCCRWYEGGALGNLLVRFVICMVVPNVLLLLCYCRTAECKDFLRLLKRMGSKAFGRMKR
;
A
#
# COMPACT_ATOMS: atom_id res chain seq x y z
N MET A 1 20.06 -2.56 29.66
CA MET A 1 20.18 -3.14 28.28
C MET A 1 21.25 -2.34 27.56
N ALA A 2 22.26 -2.99 26.96
CA ALA A 2 23.27 -2.31 26.17
C ALA A 2 22.58 -1.54 25.02
N GLU A 3 22.91 -0.26 24.86
CA GLU A 3 22.39 0.55 23.73
C GLU A 3 22.89 -0.07 22.43
N LYS A 4 21.98 -0.70 21.65
CA LYS A 4 22.31 -1.19 20.31
C LYS A 4 22.69 -0.01 19.42
N SER A 5 23.64 -0.21 18.53
CA SER A 5 24.00 0.82 17.55
C SER A 5 22.84 1.14 16.62
N ARG A 6 22.77 2.38 16.07
CA ARG A 6 21.72 2.77 15.10
C ARG A 6 21.63 1.80 13.92
N THR A 7 22.76 1.25 13.48
CA THR A 7 22.84 0.28 12.40
C THR A 7 22.21 -1.08 12.79
N GLU A 8 22.41 -1.53 14.04
CA GLU A 8 21.80 -2.76 14.55
C GLU A 8 20.28 -2.63 14.66
N TYR A 9 19.77 -1.50 15.17
CA TYR A 9 18.33 -1.23 15.19
C TYR A 9 17.73 -1.21 13.77
N SER A 10 18.40 -0.56 12.82
CA SER A 10 17.95 -0.51 11.43
C SER A 10 17.89 -1.89 10.79
N MET A 11 18.91 -2.73 11.00
CA MET A 11 18.93 -4.10 10.46
C MET A 11 17.82 -4.98 11.08
N VAL A 12 17.63 -4.90 12.39
CA VAL A 12 16.56 -5.66 13.08
C VAL A 12 15.19 -5.18 12.61
N ASN A 13 14.95 -3.88 12.57
CA ASN A 13 13.69 -3.30 12.11
C ASN A 13 13.34 -3.76 10.69
N THR A 14 14.31 -3.71 9.76
CA THR A 14 14.09 -4.09 8.36
C THR A 14 13.81 -5.59 8.22
N SER A 15 14.59 -6.43 8.88
CA SER A 15 14.41 -7.89 8.80
C SER A 15 13.07 -8.32 9.41
N VAL A 16 12.71 -7.79 10.58
CA VAL A 16 11.45 -8.10 11.24
C VAL A 16 10.27 -7.59 10.40
N ALA A 17 10.35 -6.37 9.87
CA ALA A 17 9.30 -5.82 9.02
C ALA A 17 9.08 -6.67 7.76
N PHE A 18 10.14 -7.14 7.12
CA PHE A 18 10.03 -7.96 5.91
C PHE A 18 9.38 -9.33 6.19
N ILE A 19 9.83 -10.04 7.23
CA ILE A 19 9.26 -11.34 7.61
C ILE A 19 7.79 -11.17 8.01
N ALA A 20 7.50 -10.18 8.85
CA ALA A 20 6.15 -9.88 9.30
C ALA A 20 5.20 -9.54 8.14
N GLN A 21 5.70 -8.79 7.15
CA GLN A 21 4.93 -8.43 5.96
C GLN A 21 4.57 -9.64 5.11
N ILE A 22 5.53 -10.54 4.84
CA ILE A 22 5.26 -11.77 4.09
C ILE A 22 4.25 -12.64 4.85
N THR A 23 4.42 -12.79 6.16
CA THR A 23 3.52 -13.57 6.99
C THR A 23 2.09 -12.99 6.95
N ALA A 24 1.94 -11.67 7.09
CA ALA A 24 0.64 -11.00 7.02
C ALA A 24 -0.03 -11.18 5.65
N ILE A 25 0.71 -11.06 4.54
CA ILE A 25 0.19 -11.29 3.19
C ILE A 25 -0.32 -12.73 3.05
N LEU A 26 0.47 -13.71 3.46
CA LEU A 26 0.08 -15.13 3.35
C LEU A 26 -1.14 -15.44 4.22
N MET A 27 -1.15 -15.00 5.48
CA MET A 27 -2.28 -15.24 6.39
C MET A 27 -3.55 -14.56 5.90
N GLY A 28 -3.49 -13.27 5.53
CA GLY A 28 -4.63 -12.56 4.97
C GLY A 28 -5.17 -13.20 3.69
N PHE A 29 -4.28 -13.72 2.83
CA PHE A 29 -4.69 -14.48 1.65
C PHE A 29 -5.44 -15.76 2.03
N PHE A 30 -4.91 -16.59 2.93
CA PHE A 30 -5.59 -17.82 3.39
C PHE A 30 -6.94 -17.51 4.05
N THR A 31 -6.99 -16.49 4.91
CA THR A 31 -8.25 -16.03 5.52
C THR A 31 -9.25 -15.63 4.45
N ARG A 32 -8.83 -14.91 3.40
CA ARG A 32 -9.69 -14.49 2.29
C ARG A 32 -10.19 -15.67 1.45
N VAL A 33 -9.35 -16.66 1.19
CA VAL A 33 -9.76 -17.90 0.49
C VAL A 33 -10.83 -18.62 1.29
N VAL A 34 -10.59 -18.90 2.58
CA VAL A 34 -11.59 -19.55 3.45
C VAL A 34 -12.87 -18.74 3.50
N PHE A 35 -12.78 -17.41 3.64
CA PHE A 35 -13.93 -16.50 3.65
C PHE A 35 -14.80 -16.63 2.38
N SER A 36 -14.17 -16.61 1.20
CA SER A 36 -14.87 -16.68 -0.09
C SER A 36 -15.51 -18.05 -0.36
N HIS A 37 -15.00 -19.12 0.25
CA HIS A 37 -15.57 -20.46 0.13
C HIS A 37 -16.64 -20.79 1.18
N THR A 38 -16.66 -20.05 2.31
CA THR A 38 -17.59 -20.36 3.42
C THR A 38 -18.80 -19.43 3.47
N LEU A 39 -18.66 -18.21 2.99
CA LEU A 39 -19.72 -17.19 2.98
C LEU A 39 -20.14 -16.84 1.56
N SER A 40 -21.36 -16.29 1.40
CA SER A 40 -21.86 -15.88 0.09
C SER A 40 -21.11 -14.66 -0.46
N GLU A 41 -21.17 -14.49 -1.79
CA GLU A 41 -20.57 -13.35 -2.51
C GLU A 41 -21.02 -11.99 -1.97
N GLY A 42 -22.23 -11.90 -1.43
CA GLY A 42 -22.74 -10.70 -0.77
C GLY A 42 -21.90 -10.27 0.42
N TYR A 43 -21.48 -11.21 1.27
CA TYR A 43 -20.57 -10.90 2.39
C TYR A 43 -19.18 -10.49 1.91
N VAL A 44 -18.69 -11.09 0.83
CA VAL A 44 -17.40 -10.71 0.21
C VAL A 44 -17.44 -9.26 -0.27
N GLY A 45 -18.55 -8.86 -0.93
CA GLY A 45 -18.76 -7.51 -1.40
C GLY A 45 -18.87 -6.48 -0.26
N ILE A 46 -19.68 -6.79 0.77
CA ILE A 46 -19.85 -5.94 1.95
C ILE A 46 -18.51 -5.75 2.68
N ASN A 47 -17.72 -6.80 2.85
CA ASN A 47 -16.42 -6.73 3.47
C ASN A 47 -15.48 -5.75 2.72
N GLY A 48 -15.42 -5.84 1.39
CA GLY A 48 -14.66 -4.90 0.56
C GLY A 48 -15.16 -3.46 0.72
N LEU A 49 -16.45 -3.25 0.49
CA LEU A 49 -17.08 -1.93 0.56
C LEU A 49 -16.88 -1.24 1.92
N PHE A 50 -17.18 -1.94 3.03
CA PHE A 50 -17.07 -1.34 4.36
C PHE A 50 -15.62 -1.09 4.76
N THR A 51 -14.69 -1.94 4.34
CA THR A 51 -13.25 -1.71 4.52
C THR A 51 -12.83 -0.40 3.84
N ASP A 52 -13.25 -0.17 2.60
CA ASP A 52 -12.85 1.04 1.87
C ASP A 52 -13.55 2.29 2.35
N ILE A 53 -14.83 2.22 2.73
CA ILE A 53 -15.53 3.33 3.41
C ILE A 53 -14.76 3.75 4.65
N LEU A 54 -14.34 2.80 5.48
CA LEU A 54 -13.61 3.12 6.71
C LEU A 54 -12.18 3.58 6.44
N ASN A 55 -11.52 3.06 5.41
CA ASN A 55 -10.22 3.58 4.96
C ASN A 55 -10.33 5.06 4.53
N ILE A 56 -11.40 5.45 3.83
CA ILE A 56 -11.67 6.84 3.49
C ILE A 56 -11.95 7.67 4.76
N LEU A 57 -12.74 7.19 5.69
CA LEU A 57 -12.98 7.88 6.97
C LEU A 57 -11.70 8.02 7.80
N SER A 58 -10.78 7.08 7.67
CA SER A 58 -9.47 7.07 8.35
C SER A 58 -8.50 8.15 7.84
N LEU A 59 -8.89 8.93 6.82
CA LEU A 59 -8.13 10.10 6.34
C LEU A 59 -7.71 11.05 7.45
N SER A 60 -8.51 11.15 8.51
CA SER A 60 -8.22 12.00 9.65
C SER A 60 -6.95 11.60 10.42
N GLU A 61 -6.44 10.37 10.25
CA GLU A 61 -5.20 9.89 10.89
C GLU A 61 -3.95 10.15 10.04
N LEU A 62 -4.08 10.16 8.71
CA LEU A 62 -2.99 9.97 7.75
C LEU A 62 -1.89 11.07 7.72
N GLY A 63 -1.96 12.08 8.52
CA GLY A 63 -0.88 13.07 8.66
C GLY A 63 -0.40 13.25 10.10
N VAL A 64 -1.22 12.80 11.06
CA VAL A 64 -0.97 13.06 12.48
C VAL A 64 0.21 12.24 12.97
N GLY A 65 0.26 10.93 12.68
CA GLY A 65 1.30 10.02 13.17
C GLY A 65 2.72 10.44 12.76
N THR A 66 2.93 10.78 11.49
CA THR A 66 4.24 11.20 10.97
C THR A 66 4.69 12.57 11.49
N ALA A 67 3.77 13.53 11.56
CA ALA A 67 4.06 14.85 12.13
C ALA A 67 4.44 14.76 13.63
N ILE A 68 3.79 13.86 14.35
CA ILE A 68 4.04 13.55 15.75
C ILE A 68 5.42 12.90 15.94
N THR A 69 5.74 11.88 15.16
CA THR A 69 7.04 11.21 15.21
C THR A 69 8.16 12.22 14.97
N TYR A 70 7.98 13.10 13.99
CA TYR A 70 8.95 14.16 13.71
C TYR A 70 9.13 15.12 14.90
N ALA A 71 8.04 15.56 15.54
CA ALA A 71 8.10 16.46 16.70
C ALA A 71 8.77 15.82 17.93
N LEU A 72 8.78 14.47 18.02
CA LEU A 72 9.39 13.72 19.12
C LEU A 72 10.92 13.57 18.96
N TYR A 73 11.47 13.61 17.75
CA TYR A 73 12.91 13.37 17.54
C TYR A 73 13.81 14.33 18.30
N GLY A 74 13.50 15.64 18.33
CA GLY A 74 14.27 16.65 19.08
C GLY A 74 14.31 16.36 20.58
N PRO A 75 13.14 16.26 21.26
CA PRO A 75 13.07 15.92 22.68
C PRO A 75 13.69 14.57 23.05
N ILE A 76 13.61 13.57 22.15
CA ILE A 76 14.27 12.27 22.36
C ILE A 76 15.79 12.41 22.31
N ALA A 77 16.31 13.13 21.31
CA ALA A 77 17.75 13.35 21.18
C ALA A 77 18.33 14.14 22.37
N GLN A 78 17.55 15.08 22.92
CA GLN A 78 17.92 15.88 24.08
C GLN A 78 17.64 15.19 25.43
N LYS A 79 17.05 13.98 25.41
CA LYS A 79 16.59 13.23 26.61
C LYS A 79 15.62 14.04 27.50
N ASP A 80 14.88 14.97 26.89
CA ASP A 80 13.89 15.81 27.58
C ASP A 80 12.58 15.04 27.76
N THR A 81 12.48 14.31 28.87
CA THR A 81 11.31 13.48 29.22
C THR A 81 10.06 14.34 29.49
N LYS A 82 10.22 15.55 30.03
CA LYS A 82 9.08 16.45 30.28
C LYS A 82 8.43 16.89 28.96
N LYS A 83 9.24 17.31 28.00
CA LYS A 83 8.74 17.72 26.68
C LYS A 83 8.10 16.55 25.94
N GLN A 84 8.64 15.33 26.09
CA GLN A 84 8.01 14.12 25.56
C GLN A 84 6.64 13.86 26.20
N GLN A 85 6.48 14.03 27.51
CA GLN A 85 5.17 13.89 28.20
C GLN A 85 4.15 14.90 27.68
N ILE A 86 4.53 16.17 27.54
CA ILE A 86 3.66 17.24 27.06
C ILE A 86 3.17 16.92 25.63
N LEU A 87 4.09 16.52 24.75
CA LEU A 87 3.76 16.11 23.37
C LEU A 87 2.82 14.89 23.36
N MET A 88 3.10 13.87 24.16
CA MET A 88 2.28 12.65 24.24
C MET A 88 0.87 12.94 24.75
N ARG A 89 0.70 13.91 25.66
CA ARG A 89 -0.63 14.37 26.12
C ARG A 89 -1.38 15.07 24.99
N MET A 90 -0.72 15.93 24.21
CA MET A 90 -1.31 16.59 23.04
C MET A 90 -1.75 15.55 22.00
N PHE A 91 -0.92 14.55 21.74
CA PHE A 91 -1.22 13.48 20.78
C PHE A 91 -2.36 12.58 21.21
N ARG A 92 -2.42 12.22 22.48
CA ARG A 92 -3.58 11.52 23.06
C ARG A 92 -4.87 12.28 22.76
N THR A 93 -4.87 13.61 22.89
CA THR A 93 -6.04 14.44 22.59
C THR A 93 -6.36 14.43 21.09
N PHE A 94 -5.36 14.54 20.21
CA PHE A 94 -5.56 14.45 18.78
C PHE A 94 -6.18 13.11 18.36
N TYR A 95 -5.63 11.99 18.83
CA TYR A 95 -6.18 10.67 18.48
C TYR A 95 -7.59 10.44 19.02
N ARG A 96 -7.93 11.02 20.17
CA ARG A 96 -9.30 10.99 20.70
C ARG A 96 -10.26 11.82 19.84
N ILE A 97 -9.83 12.98 19.38
CA ILE A 97 -10.62 13.80 18.46
C ILE A 97 -10.80 13.06 17.13
N THR A 98 -9.74 12.47 16.59
CA THR A 98 -9.80 11.64 15.37
C THR A 98 -10.79 10.49 15.52
N ALA A 99 -10.72 9.72 16.61
CA ALA A 99 -11.67 8.65 16.89
C ALA A 99 -13.12 9.15 16.96
N ALA A 100 -13.36 10.31 17.61
CA ALA A 100 -14.68 10.93 17.67
C ALA A 100 -15.17 11.40 16.29
N VAL A 101 -14.29 12.00 15.47
CA VAL A 101 -14.62 12.42 14.10
C VAL A 101 -14.99 11.22 13.24
N VAL A 102 -14.19 10.13 13.28
CA VAL A 102 -14.49 8.90 12.54
C VAL A 102 -15.81 8.28 13.00
N LEU A 103 -16.06 8.23 14.30
CA LEU A 103 -17.32 7.73 14.85
C LEU A 103 -18.52 8.56 14.35
N VAL A 104 -18.47 9.88 14.50
CA VAL A 104 -19.57 10.77 14.07
C VAL A 104 -19.77 10.69 12.57
N ALA A 105 -18.71 10.79 11.77
CA ALA A 105 -18.79 10.69 10.32
C ALA A 105 -19.33 9.32 9.88
N GLY A 106 -18.88 8.23 10.51
CA GLY A 106 -19.38 6.87 10.25
C GLY A 106 -20.87 6.72 10.59
N LEU A 107 -21.34 7.29 11.71
CA LEU A 107 -22.75 7.28 12.05
C LEU A 107 -23.59 8.13 11.07
N CYS A 108 -23.07 9.27 10.61
CA CYS A 108 -23.72 10.11 9.60
C CYS A 108 -23.83 9.42 8.22
N LEU A 109 -22.99 8.42 7.93
CA LEU A 109 -23.08 7.65 6.68
C LEU A 109 -24.18 6.58 6.70
N ILE A 110 -24.72 6.19 7.85
CA ILE A 110 -25.74 5.13 7.94
C ILE A 110 -26.94 5.38 7.01
N PRO A 111 -27.56 6.59 6.93
CA PRO A 111 -28.67 6.84 6.01
C PRO A 111 -28.28 6.67 4.53
N PHE A 112 -27.01 6.87 4.20
CA PHE A 112 -26.50 6.82 2.83
C PHE A 112 -26.03 5.42 2.40
N LEU A 113 -25.97 4.43 3.31
CA LEU A 113 -25.55 3.07 2.98
C LEU A 113 -26.35 2.46 1.83
N ASN A 114 -27.66 2.72 1.77
CA ASN A 114 -28.51 2.22 0.68
C ASN A 114 -28.18 2.85 -0.67
N VAL A 115 -27.68 4.09 -0.70
CA VAL A 115 -27.26 4.78 -1.93
C VAL A 115 -25.91 4.24 -2.42
N LEU A 116 -25.05 3.86 -1.47
CA LEU A 116 -23.72 3.30 -1.76
C LEU A 116 -23.77 1.84 -2.22
N MET A 117 -24.92 1.17 -2.11
CA MET A 117 -25.11 -0.25 -2.44
C MET A 117 -26.16 -0.42 -3.51
N LYS A 118 -25.75 -0.39 -4.77
CA LYS A 118 -26.62 -0.82 -5.87
C LYS A 118 -26.82 -2.35 -5.79
N ASN A 119 -28.07 -2.81 -5.98
CA ASN A 119 -28.42 -4.23 -5.85
C ASN A 119 -27.98 -4.79 -4.48
N ARG A 120 -28.52 -4.18 -3.41
CA ARG A 120 -28.21 -4.59 -2.03
C ARG A 120 -28.26 -6.12 -1.89
N PRO A 121 -27.15 -6.77 -1.45
CA PRO A 121 -27.15 -8.19 -1.23
C PRO A 121 -28.07 -8.56 -0.05
N ASP A 122 -28.66 -9.73 -0.13
CA ASP A 122 -29.45 -10.30 0.97
C ASP A 122 -28.50 -10.81 2.06
N VAL A 123 -28.20 -9.93 3.00
CA VAL A 123 -27.30 -10.18 4.12
C VAL A 123 -27.99 -9.78 5.40
N ASP A 124 -28.09 -10.74 6.32
CA ASP A 124 -28.67 -10.51 7.64
C ASP A 124 -27.85 -9.50 8.46
N HIS A 125 -28.55 -8.69 9.24
CA HIS A 125 -27.94 -7.78 10.20
C HIS A 125 -26.92 -6.79 9.63
N LEU A 126 -27.12 -6.30 8.40
CA LEU A 126 -26.20 -5.38 7.70
C LEU A 126 -25.77 -4.18 8.56
N LEU A 127 -26.71 -3.57 9.30
CA LEU A 127 -26.41 -2.44 10.18
C LEU A 127 -25.47 -2.84 11.32
N LEU A 128 -25.67 -4.00 11.93
CA LEU A 128 -24.79 -4.53 12.97
C LEU A 128 -23.38 -4.79 12.42
N ILE A 129 -23.30 -5.37 11.23
CA ILE A 129 -22.03 -5.59 10.53
C ILE A 129 -21.30 -4.25 10.34
N TYR A 130 -21.98 -3.22 9.79
CA TYR A 130 -21.40 -1.90 9.61
C TYR A 130 -20.92 -1.29 10.94
N LEU A 131 -21.73 -1.39 11.99
CA LEU A 131 -21.37 -0.88 13.32
C LEU A 131 -20.15 -1.60 13.92
N LEU A 132 -19.99 -2.90 13.69
CA LEU A 132 -18.80 -3.64 14.13
C LEU A 132 -17.54 -3.20 13.39
N TYR A 133 -17.63 -2.94 12.08
CA TYR A 133 -16.54 -2.36 11.31
C TYR A 133 -16.17 -0.96 11.83
N LEU A 134 -17.17 -0.10 12.03
CA LEU A 134 -16.97 1.25 12.57
C LEU A 134 -16.34 1.20 13.97
N LEU A 135 -16.83 0.32 14.83
CA LEU A 135 -16.30 0.10 16.18
C LEU A 135 -14.83 -0.33 16.14
N ASN A 136 -14.49 -1.30 15.28
CA ASN A 136 -13.12 -1.75 15.11
C ASN A 136 -12.19 -0.61 14.65
N SER A 137 -12.65 0.20 13.70
CA SER A 137 -11.92 1.38 13.22
C SER A 137 -11.71 2.41 14.34
N VAL A 138 -12.75 2.76 15.09
CA VAL A 138 -12.66 3.72 16.21
C VAL A 138 -11.72 3.22 17.30
N ILE A 139 -11.79 1.94 17.66
CA ILE A 139 -10.92 1.32 18.67
C ILE A 139 -9.46 1.32 18.23
N SER A 140 -9.19 1.17 16.93
CA SER A 140 -7.82 1.17 16.42
C SER A 140 -7.08 2.48 16.73
N TYR A 141 -7.80 3.62 16.86
CA TYR A 141 -7.23 4.92 17.23
C TYR A 141 -6.97 5.10 18.72
N LEU A 142 -7.65 4.34 19.55
CA LEU A 142 -7.45 4.43 21.01
C LEU A 142 -6.10 3.80 21.36
N LEU A 143 -5.27 4.51 22.13
CA LEU A 143 -3.95 4.09 22.61
C LEU A 143 -2.82 4.04 21.55
N ILE A 144 -3.10 4.23 20.26
CA ILE A 144 -2.08 4.20 19.18
C ILE A 144 -0.98 5.26 19.36
N TYR A 145 -1.28 6.39 20.02
CA TYR A 145 -0.30 7.43 20.32
C TYR A 145 0.94 6.91 21.08
N LYS A 146 0.80 5.89 21.91
CA LYS A 146 1.93 5.27 22.63
C LYS A 146 2.84 4.46 21.69
N LYS A 147 2.26 3.81 20.68
CA LYS A 147 3.02 3.14 19.61
C LYS A 147 3.96 4.13 18.92
N THR A 148 3.47 5.33 18.62
CA THR A 148 4.24 6.37 17.94
C THR A 148 5.51 6.76 18.71
N LEU A 149 5.47 6.76 20.06
CA LEU A 149 6.65 7.02 20.89
C LEU A 149 7.69 5.90 20.77
N VAL A 150 7.25 4.63 20.75
CA VAL A 150 8.13 3.47 20.57
C VAL A 150 8.81 3.53 19.20
N ASP A 151 8.06 3.88 18.15
CA ASP A 151 8.59 4.06 16.79
C ASP A 151 9.59 5.22 16.72
N ALA A 152 9.32 6.35 17.38
CA ALA A 152 10.23 7.50 17.47
C ALA A 152 11.57 7.15 18.17
N HIS A 153 11.56 6.21 19.10
CA HIS A 153 12.77 5.68 19.75
C HIS A 153 13.48 4.59 18.91
N GLN A 154 13.16 4.45 17.64
CA GLN A 154 13.74 3.47 16.70
C GLN A 154 13.48 1.99 17.06
N MET A 155 12.54 1.72 17.96
CA MET A 155 12.14 0.38 18.37
C MET A 155 10.94 -0.15 17.55
N ASN A 156 10.84 0.22 16.26
CA ASN A 156 9.72 -0.16 15.38
C ASN A 156 9.52 -1.68 15.29
N TYR A 157 10.58 -2.48 15.47
CA TYR A 157 10.46 -3.95 15.50
C TYR A 157 9.46 -4.44 16.56
N LEU A 158 9.35 -3.76 17.72
CA LEU A 158 8.38 -4.13 18.76
C LEU A 158 6.94 -3.88 18.31
N THR A 159 6.72 -2.74 17.67
CA THR A 159 5.38 -2.37 17.17
C THR A 159 4.96 -3.27 16.01
N VAL A 160 5.90 -3.64 15.14
CA VAL A 160 5.68 -4.59 14.03
C VAL A 160 5.37 -5.99 14.54
N ILE A 161 6.13 -6.50 15.52
CA ILE A 161 5.88 -7.83 16.12
C ILE A 161 4.53 -7.86 16.81
N ASN A 162 4.19 -6.82 17.60
CA ASN A 162 2.90 -6.75 18.27
C ASN A 162 1.75 -6.74 17.25
N HIS A 163 1.79 -5.83 16.27
CA HIS A 163 0.73 -5.67 15.29
C HIS A 163 0.53 -6.94 14.45
N ASN A 164 1.60 -7.44 13.80
CA ASN A 164 1.49 -8.61 12.93
C ASN A 164 1.25 -9.90 13.73
N GLY A 165 1.77 -10.01 14.96
CA GLY A 165 1.47 -11.14 15.84
C GLY A 165 -0.03 -11.24 16.15
N PHE A 166 -0.68 -10.12 16.48
CA PHE A 166 -2.13 -10.10 16.70
C PHE A 166 -2.94 -10.25 15.40
N LEU A 167 -2.44 -9.77 14.24
CA LEU A 167 -3.07 -10.07 12.95
C LEU A 167 -3.06 -11.58 12.65
N VAL A 168 -1.94 -12.26 12.86
CA VAL A 168 -1.87 -13.73 12.67
C VAL A 168 -2.82 -14.46 13.62
N ILE A 169 -2.89 -14.06 14.90
CA ILE A 169 -3.84 -14.62 15.85
C ILE A 169 -5.28 -14.38 15.40
N GLN A 170 -5.58 -13.17 14.94
CA GLN A 170 -6.90 -12.80 14.39
C GLN A 170 -7.25 -13.69 13.20
N ASP A 171 -6.35 -13.81 12.23
CA ASP A 171 -6.56 -14.62 11.02
C ASP A 171 -6.83 -16.09 11.36
N ILE A 172 -6.05 -16.67 12.28
CA ILE A 172 -6.27 -18.05 12.75
C ILE A 172 -7.64 -18.19 13.40
N LEU A 173 -8.02 -17.28 14.31
CA LEU A 173 -9.33 -17.31 14.95
C LEU A 173 -10.47 -17.14 13.93
N GLN A 174 -10.32 -16.25 12.98
CA GLN A 174 -11.27 -16.01 11.91
C GLN A 174 -11.45 -17.24 11.02
N ILE A 175 -10.36 -17.92 10.63
CA ILE A 175 -10.43 -19.18 9.88
C ILE A 175 -11.18 -20.26 10.67
N ILE A 176 -10.86 -20.44 11.95
CA ILE A 176 -11.53 -21.41 12.82
C ILE A 176 -13.04 -21.10 12.91
N ILE A 177 -13.40 -19.83 13.16
CA ILE A 177 -14.79 -19.38 13.25
C ILE A 177 -15.54 -19.65 11.94
N LEU A 178 -14.95 -19.32 10.79
CA LEU A 178 -15.58 -19.54 9.49
C LEU A 178 -15.81 -21.03 9.21
N LEU A 179 -14.82 -21.87 9.47
CA LEU A 179 -14.92 -23.31 9.22
C LEU A 179 -15.92 -24.02 10.16
N THR A 180 -16.06 -23.53 11.41
CA THR A 180 -16.91 -24.17 12.42
C THR A 180 -18.33 -23.62 12.45
N THR A 181 -18.48 -22.28 12.35
CA THR A 181 -19.78 -21.61 12.59
C THR A 181 -20.36 -20.94 11.34
N LYS A 182 -19.54 -20.64 10.32
CA LYS A 182 -19.90 -19.84 9.15
C LYS A 182 -20.57 -18.49 9.50
N ASN A 183 -20.27 -17.95 10.69
CA ASN A 183 -20.90 -16.75 11.21
C ASN A 183 -20.01 -15.52 11.03
N PHE A 184 -20.47 -14.59 10.18
CA PHE A 184 -19.72 -13.37 9.87
C PHE A 184 -19.65 -12.39 11.05
N ILE A 185 -20.65 -12.35 11.93
CA ILE A 185 -20.64 -11.50 13.11
C ILE A 185 -19.54 -11.94 14.08
N LEU A 186 -19.38 -13.24 14.32
CA LEU A 186 -18.31 -13.77 15.15
C LEU A 186 -16.93 -13.52 14.53
N PHE A 187 -16.82 -13.61 13.21
CA PHE A 187 -15.62 -13.24 12.47
C PHE A 187 -15.19 -11.77 12.74
N LEU A 188 -16.15 -10.83 12.71
CA LEU A 188 -15.89 -9.42 13.00
C LEU A 188 -15.59 -9.16 14.48
N LEU A 189 -16.28 -9.85 15.40
CA LEU A 189 -16.01 -9.76 16.82
C LEU A 189 -14.58 -10.22 17.17
N ALA A 190 -14.08 -11.28 16.52
CA ALA A 190 -12.69 -11.70 16.67
C ALA A 190 -11.71 -10.59 16.28
N ALA A 191 -11.97 -9.86 15.19
CA ALA A 191 -11.17 -8.70 14.79
C ALA A 191 -11.18 -7.60 15.87
N VAL A 192 -12.35 -7.25 16.37
CA VAL A 192 -12.50 -6.23 17.43
C VAL A 192 -11.73 -6.63 18.70
N VAL A 193 -11.86 -7.86 19.15
CA VAL A 193 -11.18 -8.37 20.36
C VAL A 193 -9.66 -8.36 20.17
N CYS A 194 -9.17 -8.81 19.02
CA CYS A 194 -7.74 -8.80 18.71
C CYS A 194 -7.18 -7.37 18.64
N THR A 195 -7.91 -6.43 18.02
CA THR A 195 -7.52 -5.01 17.96
C THR A 195 -7.42 -4.40 19.36
N ILE A 196 -8.43 -4.62 20.21
CA ILE A 196 -8.41 -4.14 21.62
C ILE A 196 -7.19 -4.72 22.34
N THR A 197 -6.99 -6.02 22.24
CA THR A 197 -5.92 -6.73 22.96
C THR A 197 -4.55 -6.25 22.49
N ALA A 198 -4.34 -6.12 21.19
CA ALA A 198 -3.11 -5.59 20.60
C ALA A 198 -2.79 -4.19 21.12
N ASN A 199 -3.78 -3.29 21.14
CA ASN A 199 -3.64 -1.93 21.64
C ASN A 199 -3.31 -1.90 23.15
N ILE A 200 -3.94 -2.74 23.96
CA ILE A 200 -3.66 -2.84 25.40
C ILE A 200 -2.25 -3.38 25.64
N VAL A 201 -1.84 -4.43 24.94
CA VAL A 201 -0.50 -5.02 25.07
C VAL A 201 0.56 -3.98 24.69
N MET A 202 0.39 -3.31 23.55
CA MET A 202 1.30 -2.26 23.10
C MET A 202 1.37 -1.08 24.08
N SER A 203 0.22 -0.66 24.61
CA SER A 203 0.16 0.40 25.63
C SER A 203 0.90 0.03 26.91
N LYS A 204 0.70 -1.21 27.42
CA LYS A 204 1.41 -1.70 28.60
C LYS A 204 2.92 -1.85 28.35
N GLN A 205 3.31 -2.27 27.17
CA GLN A 205 4.72 -2.36 26.77
C GLN A 205 5.38 -0.98 26.72
N ALA A 206 4.71 0.02 26.14
CA ALA A 206 5.18 1.40 26.14
C ALA A 206 5.32 1.98 27.56
N ASP A 207 4.35 1.69 28.45
CA ASP A 207 4.39 2.14 29.86
C ASP A 207 5.52 1.48 30.69
N ARG A 208 5.98 0.29 30.27
CA ARG A 208 7.16 -0.37 30.86
C ARG A 208 8.47 0.21 30.34
N LEU A 209 8.52 0.56 29.06
CA LEU A 209 9.71 1.14 28.42
C LEU A 209 9.91 2.60 28.83
N PHE A 210 8.80 3.33 29.02
CA PHE A 210 8.78 4.76 29.33
C PHE A 210 7.94 5.04 30.59
N PRO A 211 8.44 4.71 31.81
CA PRO A 211 7.69 4.86 33.06
C PRO A 211 7.20 6.29 33.31
N TYR A 212 7.94 7.29 32.83
CA TYR A 212 7.59 8.72 32.94
C TYR A 212 6.25 9.09 32.30
N LEU A 213 5.71 8.27 31.39
CA LEU A 213 4.37 8.50 30.79
C LEU A 213 3.22 8.38 31.80
N LYS A 214 3.45 7.75 32.96
CA LYS A 214 2.45 7.62 34.03
C LYS A 214 2.38 8.83 34.94
N GLU A 215 3.41 9.66 34.93
CA GLU A 215 3.46 10.87 35.71
C GLU A 215 2.57 11.96 35.09
N THR A 216 1.90 12.73 35.92
CA THR A 216 1.05 13.83 35.47
C THR A 216 1.90 15.06 35.23
N CYS A 217 1.97 15.50 33.99
CA CYS A 217 2.60 16.77 33.62
C CYS A 217 1.49 17.79 33.29
N GLU A 218 1.39 18.88 34.06
CA GLU A 218 0.37 19.93 33.81
C GLU A 218 0.84 21.01 32.85
N GLU A 219 2.13 21.04 32.55
CA GLU A 219 2.72 22.03 31.63
C GLU A 219 2.12 21.91 30.22
N LYS A 220 1.95 23.07 29.56
CA LYS A 220 1.46 23.17 28.18
C LYS A 220 2.61 23.49 27.25
N LEU A 221 2.52 23.00 26.02
CA LEU A 221 3.47 23.36 24.96
C LEU A 221 3.41 24.88 24.70
N PRO A 222 4.56 25.54 24.47
CA PRO A 222 4.59 26.92 24.00
C PRO A 222 3.70 27.09 22.77
N GLU A 223 2.99 28.21 22.71
CA GLU A 223 1.95 28.41 21.68
C GLU A 223 2.53 28.40 20.27
N ASN A 224 3.74 28.90 20.07
CA ASN A 224 4.44 28.89 18.80
C ASN A 224 4.74 27.45 18.33
N GLU A 225 5.31 26.60 19.19
CA GLU A 225 5.59 25.20 18.85
C GLU A 225 4.29 24.41 18.56
N ARG A 226 3.22 24.67 19.31
CA ARG A 226 1.92 24.08 19.07
C ARG A 226 1.35 24.47 17.70
N LYS A 227 1.48 25.75 17.31
CA LYS A 227 1.04 26.24 15.99
C LYS A 227 1.83 25.59 14.87
N ASP A 228 3.14 25.40 15.03
CA ASP A 228 4.00 24.75 14.02
C ASP A 228 3.63 23.28 13.85
N ILE A 229 3.38 22.54 14.93
CA ILE A 229 2.94 21.16 14.85
C ILE A 229 1.58 21.07 14.14
N ILE A 230 0.60 21.92 14.49
CA ILE A 230 -0.72 21.95 13.84
C ILE A 230 -0.59 22.30 12.35
N LYS A 231 0.30 23.22 11.99
CA LYS A 231 0.57 23.60 10.60
C LYS A 231 1.12 22.39 9.81
N ASN A 232 2.06 21.64 10.38
CA ASN A 232 2.63 20.45 9.77
C ASN A 232 1.58 19.33 9.63
N VAL A 233 0.76 19.09 10.66
CA VAL A 233 -0.35 18.13 10.60
C VAL A 233 -1.32 18.50 9.49
N LYS A 234 -1.72 19.76 9.35
CA LYS A 234 -2.62 20.23 8.27
C LYS A 234 -2.00 20.01 6.89
N ALA A 235 -0.72 20.32 6.72
CA ALA A 235 -0.04 20.12 5.44
C ALA A 235 0.01 18.65 5.03
N MET A 236 0.31 17.75 5.97
CA MET A 236 0.34 16.31 5.73
C MET A 236 -1.05 15.73 5.46
N LEU A 237 -2.08 16.24 6.16
CA LEU A 237 -3.47 15.85 5.94
C LEU A 237 -3.91 16.16 4.50
N MET A 238 -3.61 17.36 4.00
CA MET A 238 -3.96 17.76 2.63
C MET A 238 -3.29 16.85 1.58
N HIS A 239 -2.04 16.46 1.80
CA HIS A 239 -1.34 15.53 0.91
C HIS A 239 -1.99 14.15 0.89
N LYS A 240 -2.40 13.65 2.06
CA LYS A 240 -2.99 12.32 2.20
C LYS A 240 -4.43 12.25 1.70
N ILE A 241 -5.21 13.33 1.78
CA ILE A 241 -6.57 13.39 1.21
C ILE A 241 -6.52 13.06 -0.29
N GLY A 242 -5.60 13.66 -1.05
CA GLY A 242 -5.46 13.38 -2.47
C GLY A 242 -5.07 11.92 -2.76
N GLU A 243 -4.13 11.36 -2.00
CA GLU A 243 -3.69 9.97 -2.16
C GLU A 243 -4.81 8.95 -1.93
N VAL A 244 -5.57 9.11 -0.85
CA VAL A 244 -6.65 8.18 -0.51
C VAL A 244 -7.84 8.33 -1.44
N ALA A 245 -8.16 9.56 -1.87
CA ALA A 245 -9.23 9.80 -2.84
C ALA A 245 -8.97 9.09 -4.18
N VAL A 246 -7.72 8.97 -4.61
CA VAL A 246 -7.38 8.22 -5.84
C VAL A 246 -7.43 6.70 -5.62
N ASN A 247 -6.95 6.20 -4.47
CA ASN A 247 -6.72 4.77 -4.29
C ASN A 247 -7.92 3.98 -3.74
N ASN A 248 -8.90 4.63 -3.08
CA ASN A 248 -9.99 3.92 -2.39
C ASN A 248 -11.39 4.24 -2.94
N THR A 249 -11.51 5.00 -4.03
CA THR A 249 -12.82 5.31 -4.62
C THR A 249 -13.33 4.25 -5.58
N ASP A 250 -12.46 3.41 -6.14
CA ASP A 250 -12.84 2.41 -7.14
C ASP A 250 -13.91 1.45 -6.62
N ASN A 251 -13.73 0.84 -5.44
CA ASN A 251 -14.72 -0.05 -4.85
C ASN A 251 -16.04 0.66 -4.52
N LEU A 252 -15.97 1.92 -4.09
CA LEU A 252 -17.16 2.72 -3.81
C LEU A 252 -17.97 2.97 -5.08
N LEU A 253 -17.30 3.34 -6.18
CA LEU A 253 -17.93 3.56 -7.49
C LEU A 253 -18.49 2.24 -8.05
N ILE A 254 -17.72 1.14 -7.99
CA ILE A 254 -18.19 -0.17 -8.43
C ILE A 254 -19.43 -0.59 -7.62
N SER A 255 -19.40 -0.44 -6.31
CA SER A 255 -20.53 -0.81 -5.45
C SER A 255 -21.78 0.03 -5.74
N GLY A 256 -21.61 1.35 -5.92
CA GLY A 256 -22.72 2.29 -6.12
C GLY A 256 -23.32 2.25 -7.53
N PHE A 257 -22.50 2.03 -8.57
CA PHE A 257 -22.96 2.08 -9.95
C PHE A 257 -23.19 0.69 -10.57
N VAL A 258 -22.37 -0.31 -10.21
CA VAL A 258 -22.45 -1.67 -10.79
C VAL A 258 -23.12 -2.63 -9.82
N GLY A 259 -22.62 -2.73 -8.60
CA GLY A 259 -23.20 -3.55 -7.54
C GLY A 259 -22.16 -4.06 -6.55
N VAL A 260 -22.64 -4.39 -5.35
CA VAL A 260 -21.80 -4.83 -4.21
C VAL A 260 -21.06 -6.14 -4.51
N ILE A 261 -21.68 -7.08 -5.21
CA ILE A 261 -21.04 -8.36 -5.60
C ILE A 261 -19.81 -8.07 -6.48
N SER A 262 -19.95 -7.19 -7.46
CA SER A 262 -18.86 -6.79 -8.34
C SER A 262 -17.69 -6.12 -7.59
N ALA A 263 -17.99 -5.33 -6.56
CA ALA A 263 -16.97 -4.78 -5.67
C ALA A 263 -16.25 -5.88 -4.87
N GLY A 264 -16.97 -6.94 -4.48
CA GLY A 264 -16.41 -8.13 -3.85
C GLY A 264 -15.46 -8.90 -4.77
N VAL A 265 -15.86 -9.10 -6.02
CA VAL A 265 -14.98 -9.68 -7.05
C VAL A 265 -13.71 -8.87 -7.20
N TYR A 266 -13.82 -7.53 -7.38
CA TYR A 266 -12.67 -6.65 -7.48
C TYR A 266 -11.75 -6.73 -6.24
N SER A 267 -12.32 -6.82 -5.05
CA SER A 267 -11.53 -6.94 -3.81
C SER A 267 -10.61 -8.17 -3.81
N ASN A 268 -11.00 -9.29 -4.44
CA ASN A 268 -10.17 -10.48 -4.58
C ASN A 268 -8.99 -10.23 -5.54
N TYR A 269 -9.24 -9.57 -6.68
CA TYR A 269 -8.19 -9.16 -7.61
C TYR A 269 -7.23 -8.15 -6.98
N TYR A 270 -7.78 -7.16 -6.29
CA TYR A 270 -7.00 -6.13 -5.62
C TYR A 270 -6.10 -6.71 -4.52
N LEU A 271 -6.54 -7.73 -3.79
CA LEU A 271 -5.71 -8.44 -2.81
C LEU A 271 -4.45 -9.02 -3.46
N VAL A 272 -4.58 -9.69 -4.60
CA VAL A 272 -3.45 -10.32 -5.30
C VAL A 272 -2.52 -9.25 -5.89
N ILE A 273 -3.08 -8.32 -6.67
CA ILE A 273 -2.33 -7.23 -7.32
C ILE A 273 -1.64 -6.36 -6.27
N GLY A 274 -2.35 -6.00 -5.20
CA GLY A 274 -1.85 -5.20 -4.09
C GLY A 274 -0.72 -5.88 -3.34
N SER A 275 -0.81 -7.20 -3.11
CA SER A 275 0.25 -7.98 -2.46
C SER A 275 1.54 -7.99 -3.29
N VAL A 276 1.43 -8.23 -4.60
CA VAL A 276 2.58 -8.17 -5.53
C VAL A 276 3.19 -6.77 -5.52
N ARG A 277 2.34 -5.74 -5.65
CA ARG A 277 2.78 -4.33 -5.63
C ARG A 277 3.51 -3.99 -4.34
N GLN A 278 2.99 -4.40 -3.19
CA GLN A 278 3.59 -4.12 -1.89
C GLN A 278 4.99 -4.71 -1.74
N VAL A 279 5.22 -5.93 -2.24
CA VAL A 279 6.55 -6.56 -2.25
C VAL A 279 7.52 -5.77 -3.14
N LEU A 280 7.10 -5.36 -4.34
CA LEU A 280 7.93 -4.61 -5.27
C LEU A 280 8.24 -3.20 -4.75
N ASP A 281 7.25 -2.51 -4.19
CA ASP A 281 7.42 -1.19 -3.56
C ASP A 281 8.39 -1.25 -2.39
N GLN A 282 8.32 -2.28 -1.55
CA GLN A 282 9.24 -2.49 -0.43
C GLN A 282 10.69 -2.66 -0.90
N ALA A 283 10.90 -3.39 -1.99
CA ALA A 283 12.23 -3.57 -2.59
C ALA A 283 12.82 -2.24 -3.08
N LEU A 284 12.01 -1.37 -3.68
CA LEU A 284 12.44 -0.05 -4.15
C LEU A 284 12.60 0.98 -3.03
N GLN A 285 11.79 0.90 -1.96
CA GLN A 285 11.93 1.80 -0.81
C GLN A 285 13.30 1.72 -0.14
N GLY A 286 13.94 0.56 -0.16
CA GLY A 286 15.27 0.36 0.43
C GLY A 286 16.36 1.29 -0.13
N VAL A 287 16.18 1.84 -1.34
CA VAL A 287 17.16 2.74 -1.96
C VAL A 287 16.88 4.24 -1.71
N THR A 288 15.73 4.59 -1.15
CA THR A 288 15.28 6.00 -0.97
C THR A 288 16.29 6.83 -0.20
N ALA A 289 16.82 6.32 0.92
CA ALA A 289 17.81 7.02 1.73
C ALA A 289 19.14 7.25 0.97
N SER A 290 19.57 6.26 0.17
CA SER A 290 20.76 6.38 -0.68
C SER A 290 20.58 7.42 -1.77
N VAL A 291 19.40 7.51 -2.38
CA VAL A 291 19.05 8.51 -3.39
C VAL A 291 19.04 9.92 -2.77
N GLY A 292 18.50 10.06 -1.55
CA GLY A 292 18.53 11.35 -0.83
C GLY A 292 19.95 11.83 -0.57
N ASN A 293 20.83 10.97 -0.09
CA ASN A 293 22.25 11.29 0.13
C ASN A 293 22.96 11.62 -1.19
N LEU A 294 22.74 10.83 -2.24
CA LEU A 294 23.28 11.07 -3.58
C LEU A 294 22.86 12.44 -4.12
N GLY A 295 21.59 12.81 -3.94
CA GLY A 295 21.08 14.13 -4.35
C GLY A 295 21.72 15.31 -3.65
N ALA A 296 22.19 15.12 -2.40
CA ALA A 296 22.85 16.15 -1.60
C ALA A 296 24.36 16.27 -1.88
N THR A 297 25.03 15.18 -2.31
CA THR A 297 26.49 15.11 -2.36
C THR A 297 27.09 15.07 -3.78
N GLU A 298 26.28 14.71 -4.79
CA GLU A 298 26.81 14.41 -6.13
C GLU A 298 26.21 15.30 -7.23
N ASP A 299 26.95 15.40 -8.34
CA ASP A 299 26.57 16.17 -9.52
C ASP A 299 25.33 15.63 -10.23
N GLY A 300 24.60 16.50 -10.93
CA GLY A 300 23.38 16.13 -11.66
C GLY A 300 23.56 15.01 -12.67
N LYS A 301 24.74 14.90 -13.32
CA LYS A 301 25.03 13.79 -14.27
C LYS A 301 25.07 12.43 -13.57
N LYS A 302 25.72 12.32 -12.42
CA LYS A 302 25.79 11.06 -11.65
C LYS A 302 24.43 10.69 -11.08
N VAL A 303 23.69 11.67 -10.59
CA VAL A 303 22.31 11.50 -10.12
C VAL A 303 21.41 11.00 -11.27
N GLY A 304 21.55 11.59 -12.47
CA GLY A 304 20.82 11.16 -13.68
C GLY A 304 21.14 9.72 -14.11
N HIS A 305 22.39 9.28 -13.98
CA HIS A 305 22.77 7.89 -14.28
C HIS A 305 22.11 6.91 -13.30
N VAL A 306 22.19 7.18 -11.99
CA VAL A 306 21.55 6.33 -10.97
C VAL A 306 20.02 6.35 -11.13
N PHE A 307 19.42 7.47 -11.55
CA PHE A 307 18.01 7.52 -11.91
C PHE A 307 17.69 6.58 -13.08
N ALA A 308 18.52 6.59 -14.15
CA ALA A 308 18.32 5.74 -15.30
C ALA A 308 18.37 4.25 -14.93
N ASP A 309 19.31 3.87 -14.05
CA ASP A 309 19.43 2.50 -13.54
C ASP A 309 18.20 2.10 -12.70
N LEU A 310 17.78 2.94 -11.75
CA LEU A 310 16.62 2.65 -10.91
C LEU A 310 15.33 2.62 -11.73
N PHE A 311 15.18 3.50 -12.70
CA PHE A 311 14.07 3.51 -13.63
C PHE A 311 14.03 2.21 -14.46
N PHE A 312 15.17 1.77 -14.98
CA PHE A 312 15.29 0.51 -15.73
C PHE A 312 14.92 -0.69 -14.84
N ILE A 313 15.43 -0.76 -13.60
CA ILE A 313 15.08 -1.80 -12.63
C ILE A 313 13.58 -1.81 -12.35
N GLY A 314 12.98 -0.63 -12.14
CA GLY A 314 11.54 -0.49 -11.94
C GLY A 314 10.73 -0.97 -13.16
N GLN A 315 11.14 -0.60 -14.38
CA GLN A 315 10.52 -1.07 -15.62
C GLN A 315 10.59 -2.60 -15.75
N TRP A 316 11.75 -3.19 -15.43
CA TRP A 316 11.90 -4.65 -15.45
C TRP A 316 11.00 -5.33 -14.41
N MET A 317 11.05 -4.89 -13.15
CA MET A 317 10.31 -5.50 -12.04
C MET A 317 8.78 -5.43 -12.26
N PHE A 318 8.25 -4.23 -12.53
CA PHE A 318 6.82 -4.04 -12.74
C PHE A 318 6.34 -4.58 -14.09
N GLY A 319 7.18 -4.56 -15.14
CA GLY A 319 6.87 -5.17 -16.42
C GLY A 319 6.80 -6.68 -16.34
N PHE A 320 7.80 -7.31 -15.75
CA PHE A 320 7.82 -8.75 -15.48
C PHE A 320 6.60 -9.17 -14.65
N ALA A 321 6.35 -8.51 -13.51
CA ALA A 321 5.22 -8.82 -12.65
C ALA A 321 3.87 -8.57 -13.35
N GLY A 322 3.75 -7.51 -14.15
CA GLY A 322 2.57 -7.21 -14.95
C GLY A 322 2.26 -8.29 -15.98
N ILE A 323 3.27 -8.83 -16.66
CA ILE A 323 3.13 -9.96 -17.59
C ILE A 323 2.69 -11.21 -16.83
N CYS A 324 3.32 -11.52 -15.69
CA CYS A 324 2.92 -12.65 -14.85
C CYS A 324 1.46 -12.52 -14.37
N LEU A 325 1.08 -11.33 -13.89
CA LEU A 325 -0.30 -11.08 -13.46
C LEU A 325 -1.28 -11.28 -14.62
N LEU A 326 -1.00 -10.74 -15.80
CA LEU A 326 -1.90 -10.85 -16.94
C LEU A 326 -2.16 -12.29 -17.38
N GLU A 327 -1.13 -13.16 -17.34
CA GLU A 327 -1.26 -14.56 -17.73
C GLU A 327 -1.81 -15.48 -16.61
N MET A 328 -1.63 -15.09 -15.36
CA MET A 328 -1.89 -15.99 -14.22
C MET A 328 -3.07 -15.55 -13.36
N LEU A 329 -3.51 -14.29 -13.44
CA LEU A 329 -4.45 -13.72 -12.46
C LEU A 329 -5.82 -14.45 -12.52
N ASN A 330 -6.42 -14.62 -13.71
CA ASN A 330 -7.66 -15.36 -13.86
C ASN A 330 -7.53 -16.85 -13.46
N PRO A 331 -6.54 -17.62 -13.96
CA PRO A 331 -6.32 -19.00 -13.49
C PRO A 331 -6.11 -19.11 -11.97
N PHE A 332 -5.43 -18.15 -11.38
CA PHE A 332 -5.19 -18.11 -9.94
C PHE A 332 -6.46 -17.80 -9.15
N VAL A 333 -7.26 -16.79 -9.59
CA VAL A 333 -8.53 -16.42 -8.95
C VAL A 333 -9.54 -17.56 -9.06
N GLU A 334 -9.61 -18.25 -10.21
CA GLU A 334 -10.44 -19.43 -10.39
C GLU A 334 -10.10 -20.53 -9.39
N LEU A 335 -8.82 -20.84 -9.24
CA LEU A 335 -8.35 -21.87 -8.32
C LEU A 335 -8.57 -21.50 -6.85
N ALA A 336 -8.29 -20.24 -6.51
CA ALA A 336 -8.30 -19.77 -5.11
C ALA A 336 -9.71 -19.42 -4.60
N PHE A 337 -10.54 -18.79 -5.44
CA PHE A 337 -11.82 -18.21 -5.02
C PHE A 337 -13.03 -18.83 -5.73
N GLY A 338 -12.84 -19.46 -6.90
CA GLY A 338 -13.89 -20.08 -7.70
C GLY A 338 -14.26 -19.30 -8.96
N LYS A 339 -14.94 -20.00 -9.89
CA LYS A 339 -15.32 -19.45 -11.22
C LYS A 339 -16.25 -18.24 -11.16
N GLN A 340 -17.07 -18.15 -10.15
CA GLN A 340 -18.03 -17.05 -9.96
C GLN A 340 -17.34 -15.69 -9.68
N TYR A 341 -16.06 -15.70 -9.31
CA TYR A 341 -15.27 -14.49 -9.05
C TYR A 341 -14.40 -14.06 -10.22
N LEU A 342 -14.62 -14.57 -11.43
CA LEU A 342 -13.80 -14.22 -12.59
C LEU A 342 -14.26 -12.92 -13.26
N PHE A 343 -13.29 -12.07 -13.58
CA PHE A 343 -13.46 -10.97 -14.52
C PHE A 343 -13.16 -11.41 -15.96
N THR A 344 -13.72 -10.69 -16.92
CA THR A 344 -13.38 -10.83 -18.33
C THR A 344 -11.93 -10.39 -18.60
N GLU A 345 -11.33 -10.92 -19.66
CA GLU A 345 -9.91 -10.68 -19.97
C GLU A 345 -9.59 -9.20 -20.23
N ASP A 346 -10.54 -8.44 -20.78
CA ASP A 346 -10.42 -6.99 -20.99
C ASP A 346 -10.29 -6.21 -19.68
N ILE A 347 -11.07 -6.57 -18.66
CA ILE A 347 -10.97 -5.96 -17.32
C ILE A 347 -9.62 -6.28 -16.69
N VAL A 348 -9.18 -7.54 -16.78
CA VAL A 348 -7.86 -7.96 -16.26
C VAL A 348 -6.72 -7.21 -16.96
N LEU A 349 -6.82 -7.04 -18.27
CA LEU A 349 -5.86 -6.25 -19.05
C LEU A 349 -5.76 -4.81 -18.54
N ILE A 350 -6.90 -4.14 -18.33
CA ILE A 350 -6.92 -2.76 -17.80
C ILE A 350 -6.30 -2.69 -16.41
N LEU A 351 -6.61 -3.65 -15.52
CA LEU A 351 -6.01 -3.74 -14.19
C LEU A 351 -4.48 -3.90 -14.24
N CYS A 352 -3.99 -4.78 -15.13
CA CYS A 352 -2.56 -5.00 -15.29
C CYS A 352 -1.84 -3.81 -15.92
N ILE A 353 -2.49 -3.07 -16.84
CA ILE A 353 -1.96 -1.81 -17.37
C ILE A 353 -1.89 -0.75 -16.26
N ASN A 354 -2.93 -0.60 -15.44
CA ASN A 354 -2.91 0.28 -14.27
C ASN A 354 -1.78 -0.07 -13.30
N PHE A 355 -1.60 -1.36 -13.00
CA PHE A 355 -0.50 -1.85 -12.17
C PHE A 355 0.86 -1.45 -12.75
N PHE A 356 1.08 -1.68 -14.04
CA PHE A 356 2.33 -1.34 -14.71
C PHE A 356 2.59 0.17 -14.71
N VAL A 357 1.63 0.98 -15.16
CA VAL A 357 1.77 2.44 -15.25
C VAL A 357 2.03 3.07 -13.87
N THR A 358 1.27 2.67 -12.86
CA THR A 358 1.45 3.20 -11.50
C THR A 358 2.73 2.70 -10.83
N GLY A 359 3.12 1.45 -11.08
CA GLY A 359 4.34 0.85 -10.52
C GLY A 359 5.62 1.46 -11.10
N THR A 360 5.68 1.65 -12.41
CA THR A 360 6.86 2.21 -13.09
C THR A 360 7.14 3.67 -12.74
N ARG A 361 6.15 4.43 -12.24
CA ARG A 361 6.32 5.77 -11.68
C ARG A 361 7.12 5.80 -10.38
N ARG A 362 7.25 4.65 -9.69
CA ARG A 362 7.88 4.60 -8.36
C ARG A 362 9.30 5.14 -8.34
N ALA A 363 10.10 4.87 -9.37
CA ALA A 363 11.45 5.41 -9.50
C ALA A 363 11.45 6.94 -9.56
N VAL A 364 10.54 7.54 -10.32
CA VAL A 364 10.39 9.01 -10.42
C VAL A 364 10.00 9.61 -9.08
N LEU A 365 9.04 8.98 -8.38
CA LEU A 365 8.56 9.41 -7.06
C LEU A 365 9.70 9.39 -6.03
N ILE A 366 10.49 8.31 -5.95
CA ILE A 366 11.62 8.19 -5.03
C ILE A 366 12.59 9.35 -5.23
N PHE A 367 12.99 9.67 -6.47
CA PHE A 367 13.90 10.78 -6.74
C PHE A 367 13.28 12.13 -6.41
N LYS A 368 12.05 12.36 -6.83
CA LYS A 368 11.34 13.61 -6.55
C LYS A 368 11.18 13.87 -5.05
N GLU A 369 10.78 12.85 -4.29
CA GLU A 369 10.59 12.91 -2.84
C GLU A 369 11.91 13.10 -2.10
N SER A 370 12.92 12.31 -2.44
CA SER A 370 14.26 12.41 -1.83
C SER A 370 14.95 13.75 -2.06
N MET A 371 14.57 14.47 -3.12
CA MET A 371 15.13 15.77 -3.48
C MET A 371 14.25 16.96 -3.07
N GLY A 372 13.14 16.71 -2.37
CA GLY A 372 12.28 17.77 -1.84
C GLY A 372 11.49 18.56 -2.88
N LEU A 373 11.21 17.96 -4.06
CA LEU A 373 10.54 18.66 -5.17
C LEU A 373 9.01 18.72 -5.04
N PHE A 374 8.47 18.57 -3.84
CA PHE A 374 7.02 18.50 -3.57
C PHE A 374 6.25 19.78 -3.93
N TRP A 375 6.92 20.93 -3.86
CA TRP A 375 6.27 22.21 -4.06
C TRP A 375 5.77 22.41 -5.49
N TYR A 376 6.48 21.87 -6.47
CA TYR A 376 6.21 22.11 -7.88
C TYR A 376 4.97 21.38 -8.40
N ASP A 377 4.58 20.29 -7.76
CA ASP A 377 3.40 19.51 -8.16
C ASP A 377 2.36 19.33 -7.03
N ARG A 378 2.33 20.23 -6.07
CA ARG A 378 1.48 20.16 -4.87
C ARG A 378 -0.03 19.99 -5.14
N TYR A 379 -0.53 20.47 -6.26
CA TYR A 379 -1.93 20.35 -6.64
C TYR A 379 -2.23 19.12 -7.51
N LYS A 380 -1.21 18.43 -7.99
CA LYS A 380 -1.33 17.30 -8.91
C LYS A 380 -2.26 16.21 -8.37
N SER A 381 -2.05 15.76 -7.14
CA SER A 381 -2.85 14.67 -6.55
C SER A 381 -4.33 15.05 -6.37
N LEU A 382 -4.62 16.32 -6.09
CA LEU A 382 -6.00 16.79 -6.02
C LEU A 382 -6.66 16.83 -7.40
N ILE A 383 -5.94 17.30 -8.41
CA ILE A 383 -6.42 17.33 -9.81
C ILE A 383 -6.64 15.90 -10.30
N GLU A 384 -5.70 14.98 -10.02
CA GLU A 384 -5.81 13.56 -10.35
C GLU A 384 -7.06 12.93 -9.71
N ALA A 385 -7.33 13.20 -8.43
CA ALA A 385 -8.50 12.70 -7.72
C ALA A 385 -9.82 13.20 -8.34
N VAL A 386 -9.91 14.48 -8.67
CA VAL A 386 -11.10 15.08 -9.30
C VAL A 386 -11.31 14.49 -10.70
N LEU A 387 -10.25 14.38 -11.51
CA LEU A 387 -10.33 13.79 -12.85
C LEU A 387 -10.66 12.30 -12.78
N ASN A 388 -10.07 11.56 -11.85
CA ASN A 388 -10.39 10.15 -11.63
C ASN A 388 -11.89 9.96 -11.36
N LEU A 389 -12.42 10.69 -10.40
CA LEU A 389 -13.84 10.61 -10.04
C LEU A 389 -14.75 11.01 -11.23
N ALA A 390 -14.46 12.12 -11.89
CA ALA A 390 -15.25 12.60 -13.01
C ALA A 390 -15.25 11.63 -14.20
N ILE A 391 -14.07 11.16 -14.63
CA ILE A 391 -13.95 10.25 -15.77
C ILE A 391 -14.56 8.88 -15.41
N SER A 392 -14.32 8.36 -14.21
CA SER A 392 -14.88 7.08 -13.78
C SER A 392 -16.42 7.12 -13.75
N ILE A 393 -17.04 8.20 -13.23
CA ILE A 393 -18.49 8.36 -13.24
C ILE A 393 -19.04 8.43 -14.68
N LEU A 394 -18.38 9.15 -15.57
CA LEU A 394 -18.80 9.25 -16.98
C LEU A 394 -18.70 7.89 -17.71
N LEU A 395 -17.67 7.11 -17.42
CA LEU A 395 -17.43 5.86 -18.13
C LEU A 395 -18.18 4.66 -17.51
N VAL A 396 -18.46 4.67 -16.21
CA VAL A 396 -19.07 3.52 -15.53
C VAL A 396 -20.49 3.24 -16.02
N GLU A 397 -21.24 4.26 -16.45
CA GLU A 397 -22.60 4.09 -16.97
C GLU A 397 -22.63 3.26 -18.27
N ASN A 398 -21.62 3.42 -19.14
CA ASN A 398 -21.54 2.75 -20.43
C ASN A 398 -20.67 1.47 -20.42
N LEU A 399 -19.58 1.47 -19.64
CA LEU A 399 -18.56 0.42 -19.64
C LEU A 399 -18.56 -0.41 -18.34
N GLY A 400 -19.46 -0.12 -17.40
CA GLY A 400 -19.51 -0.83 -16.13
C GLY A 400 -18.18 -0.74 -15.37
N ILE A 401 -17.69 -1.87 -14.86
CA ILE A 401 -16.45 -1.96 -14.07
C ILE A 401 -15.22 -1.48 -14.86
N ALA A 402 -15.15 -1.83 -16.14
CA ALA A 402 -14.05 -1.40 -17.02
C ALA A 402 -13.95 0.13 -17.08
N GLY A 403 -15.10 0.84 -17.03
CA GLY A 403 -15.16 2.31 -17.00
C GLY A 403 -14.49 2.91 -15.78
N VAL A 404 -14.61 2.30 -14.60
CA VAL A 404 -13.96 2.76 -13.37
C VAL A 404 -12.44 2.65 -13.51
N PHE A 405 -11.93 1.52 -13.96
CA PHE A 405 -10.49 1.31 -14.11
C PHE A 405 -9.87 2.12 -15.26
N LEU A 406 -10.61 2.36 -16.34
CA LEU A 406 -10.21 3.29 -17.38
C LEU A 406 -10.16 4.73 -16.88
N GLY A 407 -11.09 5.13 -16.00
CA GLY A 407 -11.06 6.42 -15.33
C GLY A 407 -9.79 6.64 -14.54
N THR A 408 -9.35 5.62 -13.78
CA THR A 408 -8.09 5.62 -13.03
C THR A 408 -6.88 5.70 -13.97
N LEU A 409 -6.87 4.94 -15.06
CA LEU A 409 -5.81 4.99 -16.06
C LEU A 409 -5.73 6.36 -16.73
N CYS A 410 -6.85 6.87 -17.22
CA CYS A 410 -6.92 8.17 -17.90
C CYS A 410 -6.50 9.32 -17.00
N SER A 411 -7.00 9.38 -15.76
CA SER A 411 -6.62 10.42 -14.80
C SER A 411 -5.12 10.40 -14.50
N THR A 412 -4.54 9.21 -14.30
CA THR A 412 -3.10 9.05 -14.10
C THR A 412 -2.30 9.50 -15.32
N LEU A 413 -2.71 9.11 -16.53
CA LEU A 413 -2.03 9.51 -17.78
C LEU A 413 -2.15 11.01 -18.04
N LEU A 414 -3.28 11.63 -17.70
CA LEU A 414 -3.50 13.08 -17.89
C LEU A 414 -2.79 13.94 -16.84
N THR A 415 -2.36 13.37 -15.72
CA THR A 415 -1.76 14.13 -14.61
C THR A 415 -0.38 13.59 -14.24
N SER A 416 -0.34 12.62 -13.37
CA SER A 416 0.88 12.16 -12.69
C SER A 416 1.93 11.60 -13.63
N PHE A 417 1.52 10.91 -14.68
CA PHE A 417 2.41 10.25 -15.65
C PHE A 417 3.39 11.21 -16.33
N TRP A 418 2.95 12.43 -16.65
CA TRP A 418 3.82 13.41 -17.30
C TRP A 418 4.31 14.52 -16.37
N VAL A 419 3.52 14.93 -15.36
CA VAL A 419 3.90 16.01 -14.44
C VAL A 419 5.11 15.62 -13.59
N GLU A 420 5.14 14.40 -13.05
CA GLU A 420 6.23 13.95 -12.18
C GLU A 420 7.60 13.90 -12.88
N PRO A 421 7.73 13.24 -14.04
CA PRO A 421 8.99 13.28 -14.80
C PRO A 421 9.35 14.69 -15.28
N TYR A 422 8.35 15.50 -15.69
CA TYR A 422 8.59 16.88 -16.08
C TYR A 422 9.22 17.70 -14.95
N VAL A 423 8.67 17.61 -13.73
CA VAL A 423 9.20 18.31 -12.56
C VAL A 423 10.63 17.85 -12.26
N LEU A 424 10.89 16.55 -12.28
CA LEU A 424 12.22 16.00 -12.00
C LEU A 424 13.25 16.45 -13.04
N TYR A 425 12.93 16.34 -14.33
CA TYR A 425 13.84 16.69 -15.43
C TYR A 425 14.10 18.19 -15.48
N LYS A 426 13.07 19.02 -15.28
CA LYS A 426 13.19 20.48 -15.33
C LYS A 426 13.95 21.04 -14.13
N HIS A 427 13.64 20.58 -12.90
CA HIS A 427 14.13 21.22 -11.67
C HIS A 427 15.37 20.55 -11.07
N ARG A 428 15.67 19.31 -11.46
CA ARG A 428 16.86 18.61 -10.94
C ARG A 428 17.91 18.30 -12.00
N PHE A 429 17.50 17.74 -13.14
CA PHE A 429 18.46 17.36 -14.18
C PHE A 429 18.75 18.50 -15.17
N HIS A 430 17.88 19.50 -15.24
CA HIS A 430 17.95 20.60 -16.22
C HIS A 430 18.06 20.08 -17.67
N GLU A 431 17.37 18.97 -17.95
CA GLU A 431 17.32 18.31 -19.24
C GLU A 431 15.88 18.31 -19.82
N ASN A 432 15.79 18.03 -21.14
CA ASN A 432 14.51 17.94 -21.81
C ASN A 432 13.77 16.63 -21.39
N PRO A 433 12.56 16.73 -20.80
CA PRO A 433 11.78 15.56 -20.38
C PRO A 433 11.33 14.65 -21.52
N VAL A 434 11.38 15.10 -22.78
CA VAL A 434 11.03 14.28 -23.95
C VAL A 434 11.89 13.02 -24.02
N LYS A 435 13.16 13.09 -23.61
CA LYS A 435 14.06 11.92 -23.54
C LYS A 435 13.49 10.81 -22.65
N PHE A 436 12.87 11.17 -21.52
CA PHE A 436 12.22 10.22 -20.63
C PHE A 436 11.06 9.52 -21.34
N PHE A 437 10.18 10.28 -21.99
CA PHE A 437 8.99 9.72 -22.64
C PHE A 437 9.34 8.83 -23.83
N LEU A 438 10.37 9.18 -24.62
CA LEU A 438 10.88 8.32 -25.68
C LEU A 438 11.43 6.99 -25.13
N LYS A 439 12.17 7.06 -24.03
CA LYS A 439 12.70 5.86 -23.35
C LYS A 439 11.56 5.02 -22.75
N TYR A 440 10.56 5.67 -22.16
CA TYR A 440 9.37 5.00 -21.64
C TYR A 440 8.59 4.29 -22.76
N ALA A 441 8.37 4.96 -23.88
CA ALA A 441 7.70 4.38 -25.06
C ALA A 441 8.46 3.17 -25.60
N TRP A 442 9.80 3.23 -25.65
CA TRP A 442 10.62 2.07 -26.01
C TRP A 442 10.41 0.90 -25.06
N HIS A 443 10.45 1.14 -23.74
CA HIS A 443 10.18 0.08 -22.75
C HIS A 443 8.77 -0.50 -22.92
N LEU A 444 7.77 0.34 -23.18
CA LEU A 444 6.39 -0.12 -23.40
C LEU A 444 6.29 -1.05 -24.62
N MET A 445 6.94 -0.69 -25.76
CA MET A 445 6.97 -1.54 -26.95
C MET A 445 7.64 -2.89 -26.67
N VAL A 446 8.77 -2.88 -25.96
CA VAL A 446 9.47 -4.12 -25.60
C VAL A 446 8.59 -4.98 -24.67
N MET A 447 7.94 -4.38 -23.66
CA MET A 447 7.05 -5.12 -22.75
C MET A 447 5.85 -5.71 -23.49
N ALA A 448 5.23 -4.99 -24.43
CA ALA A 448 4.15 -5.51 -25.25
C ALA A 448 4.59 -6.68 -26.13
N ALA A 449 5.78 -6.62 -26.75
CA ALA A 449 6.33 -7.71 -27.55
C ALA A 449 6.66 -8.94 -26.67
N VAL A 450 7.27 -8.72 -25.51
CA VAL A 450 7.60 -9.79 -24.54
C VAL A 450 6.33 -10.45 -24.02
N TRP A 451 5.29 -9.66 -23.68
CA TRP A 451 3.99 -10.19 -23.31
C TRP A 451 3.38 -11.05 -24.42
N GLY A 452 3.32 -10.53 -25.67
CA GLY A 452 2.75 -11.26 -26.80
C GLY A 452 3.42 -12.63 -27.02
N LEU A 453 4.76 -12.71 -26.94
CA LEU A 453 5.50 -13.97 -27.04
C LEU A 453 5.22 -14.90 -25.85
N THR A 454 5.17 -14.36 -24.64
CA THR A 454 4.87 -15.14 -23.43
C THR A 454 3.45 -15.70 -23.49
N HIS A 455 2.49 -14.91 -23.97
CA HIS A 455 1.09 -15.31 -24.15
C HIS A 455 0.98 -16.47 -25.12
N VAL A 456 1.67 -16.42 -26.26
CA VAL A 456 1.72 -17.56 -27.21
C VAL A 456 2.27 -18.82 -26.54
N CYS A 457 3.36 -18.71 -25.75
CA CYS A 457 3.91 -19.85 -25.01
C CYS A 457 2.92 -20.41 -23.99
N CYS A 458 2.17 -19.55 -23.30
CA CYS A 458 1.18 -19.98 -22.30
C CYS A 458 -0.03 -20.70 -22.90
N ARG A 459 -0.35 -20.46 -24.16
CA ARG A 459 -1.45 -21.14 -24.88
C ARG A 459 -1.13 -22.56 -25.35
N TRP A 460 0.14 -22.97 -25.34
CA TRP A 460 0.55 -24.29 -25.82
C TRP A 460 0.18 -25.44 -24.87
N TYR A 461 -0.21 -25.13 -23.65
CA TYR A 461 -0.58 -26.14 -22.68
C TYR A 461 -2.04 -25.98 -22.25
N GLU A 462 -2.84 -27.01 -22.52
CA GLU A 462 -4.22 -27.16 -22.06
C GLU A 462 -4.29 -28.38 -21.14
N GLY A 463 -4.28 -28.13 -19.83
CA GLY A 463 -4.36 -29.16 -18.79
C GLY A 463 -5.37 -28.81 -17.71
N GLY A 464 -5.45 -29.62 -16.65
CA GLY A 464 -6.29 -29.30 -15.49
C GLY A 464 -5.86 -27.97 -14.82
N ALA A 465 -6.78 -27.31 -14.08
CA ALA A 465 -6.60 -25.96 -13.53
C ALA A 465 -5.25 -25.76 -12.81
N LEU A 466 -4.88 -26.68 -11.91
CA LEU A 466 -3.62 -26.63 -11.19
C LEU A 466 -2.40 -26.82 -12.12
N GLY A 467 -2.46 -27.79 -13.04
CA GLY A 467 -1.40 -28.06 -14.00
C GLY A 467 -1.17 -26.85 -14.92
N ASN A 468 -2.24 -26.25 -15.42
CA ASN A 468 -2.19 -25.04 -16.24
C ASN A 468 -1.55 -23.88 -15.47
N LEU A 469 -1.92 -23.65 -14.20
CA LEU A 469 -1.32 -22.61 -13.37
C LEU A 469 0.18 -22.84 -13.15
N LEU A 470 0.61 -24.07 -12.85
CA LEU A 470 2.03 -24.40 -12.62
C LEU A 470 2.86 -24.24 -13.89
N VAL A 471 2.35 -24.68 -15.04
CA VAL A 471 3.07 -24.53 -16.32
C VAL A 471 3.16 -23.06 -16.70
N ARG A 472 2.07 -22.28 -16.60
CA ARG A 472 2.10 -20.82 -16.82
C ARG A 472 3.06 -20.12 -15.86
N PHE A 473 3.12 -20.55 -14.59
CA PHE A 473 4.07 -19.99 -13.63
C PHE A 473 5.53 -20.19 -14.10
N VAL A 474 5.90 -21.40 -14.54
CA VAL A 474 7.25 -21.68 -15.04
C VAL A 474 7.54 -20.86 -16.30
N ILE A 475 6.62 -20.82 -17.26
CA ILE A 475 6.76 -20.01 -18.48
C ILE A 475 6.94 -18.53 -18.14
N CYS A 476 6.10 -17.98 -17.27
CA CYS A 476 6.16 -16.58 -16.83
C CYS A 476 7.43 -16.25 -16.06
N MET A 477 8.00 -17.21 -15.31
CA MET A 477 9.28 -17.00 -14.63
C MET A 477 10.48 -16.99 -15.58
N VAL A 478 10.44 -17.77 -16.66
CA VAL A 478 11.60 -17.95 -17.55
C VAL A 478 11.50 -17.04 -18.78
N VAL A 479 10.41 -17.14 -19.53
CA VAL A 479 10.30 -16.51 -20.87
C VAL A 479 10.44 -14.99 -20.82
N PRO A 480 9.69 -14.23 -19.99
CA PRO A 480 9.82 -12.78 -19.96
C PRO A 480 11.23 -12.34 -19.57
N ASN A 481 11.84 -12.99 -18.57
CA ASN A 481 13.17 -12.62 -18.10
C ASN A 481 14.26 -12.88 -19.16
N VAL A 482 14.17 -14.01 -19.88
CA VAL A 482 15.09 -14.31 -20.99
C VAL A 482 14.92 -13.32 -22.13
N LEU A 483 13.68 -13.03 -22.53
CA LEU A 483 13.40 -12.07 -23.61
C LEU A 483 13.84 -10.65 -23.23
N LEU A 484 13.56 -10.19 -22.01
CA LEU A 484 14.01 -8.89 -21.53
C LEU A 484 15.54 -8.81 -21.51
N LEU A 485 16.20 -9.87 -21.05
CA LEU A 485 17.67 -9.93 -21.08
C LEU A 485 18.21 -9.83 -22.52
N LEU A 486 17.60 -10.53 -23.46
CA LEU A 486 18.01 -10.47 -24.88
C LEU A 486 17.80 -9.06 -25.47
N CYS A 487 16.67 -8.40 -25.17
CA CYS A 487 16.38 -7.06 -25.65
C CYS A 487 17.32 -5.99 -25.08
N TYR A 488 17.71 -6.14 -23.81
CA TYR A 488 18.45 -5.11 -23.07
C TYR A 488 19.92 -5.43 -22.80
N CYS A 489 20.45 -6.60 -23.17
CA CYS A 489 21.82 -7.03 -22.86
C CYS A 489 22.93 -6.05 -23.31
N ARG A 490 22.65 -5.24 -24.35
CA ARG A 490 23.60 -4.24 -24.88
C ARG A 490 23.51 -2.89 -24.21
N THR A 491 22.44 -2.59 -23.46
CA THR A 491 22.25 -1.30 -22.78
C THR A 491 23.18 -1.15 -21.57
N ALA A 492 23.55 0.08 -21.23
CA ALA A 492 24.41 0.36 -20.07
C ALA A 492 23.71 -0.02 -18.76
N GLU A 493 22.43 0.32 -18.62
CA GLU A 493 21.61 0.05 -17.44
C GLU A 493 21.49 -1.46 -17.16
N CYS A 494 21.34 -2.29 -18.20
CA CYS A 494 21.28 -3.74 -18.02
C CYS A 494 22.62 -4.29 -17.53
N LYS A 495 23.74 -3.80 -18.08
CA LYS A 495 25.08 -4.20 -17.63
C LYS A 495 25.33 -3.81 -16.15
N ASP A 496 24.91 -2.63 -15.75
CA ASP A 496 25.05 -2.15 -14.37
C ASP A 496 24.13 -2.93 -13.43
N PHE A 497 22.90 -3.24 -13.83
CA PHE A 497 22.00 -4.13 -13.11
C PHE A 497 22.60 -5.53 -12.90
N LEU A 498 23.15 -6.15 -13.95
CA LEU A 498 23.79 -7.47 -13.83
C LEU A 498 25.03 -7.44 -12.93
N ARG A 499 25.83 -6.35 -12.96
CA ARG A 499 26.96 -6.15 -12.03
C ARG A 499 26.47 -6.04 -10.58
N LEU A 500 25.36 -5.33 -10.35
CA LEU A 500 24.73 -5.20 -9.04
C LEU A 500 24.31 -6.58 -8.50
N LEU A 501 23.59 -7.37 -9.30
CA LEU A 501 23.16 -8.73 -8.94
C LEU A 501 24.35 -9.64 -8.60
N LYS A 502 25.42 -9.59 -9.41
CA LYS A 502 26.64 -10.37 -9.17
C LYS A 502 27.32 -9.98 -7.84
N ARG A 503 27.38 -8.68 -7.52
CA ARG A 503 27.94 -8.20 -6.24
C ARG A 503 27.08 -8.62 -5.04
N MET A 504 25.76 -8.58 -5.17
CA MET A 504 24.84 -9.02 -4.11
C MET A 504 24.97 -10.54 -3.88
N GLY A 505 25.02 -11.33 -4.94
CA GLY A 505 25.22 -12.78 -4.87
C GLY A 505 26.56 -13.16 -4.21
N SER A 506 27.66 -12.50 -4.58
CA SER A 506 28.98 -12.77 -3.98
C SER A 506 29.05 -12.43 -2.49
N LYS A 507 28.36 -11.35 -2.05
CA LYS A 507 28.27 -10.98 -0.62
C LYS A 507 27.41 -11.96 0.19
N ALA A 508 26.31 -12.44 -0.39
CA ALA A 508 25.44 -13.45 0.24
C ALA A 508 26.19 -14.78 0.42
N PHE A 509 26.89 -15.25 -0.61
CA PHE A 509 27.73 -16.47 -0.54
C PHE A 509 28.92 -16.33 0.43
N GLY A 510 29.54 -15.16 0.51
CA GLY A 510 30.64 -14.90 1.45
C GLY A 510 30.19 -14.85 2.92
N ARG A 511 28.92 -14.49 3.19
CA ARG A 511 28.33 -14.54 4.55
C ARG A 511 27.87 -15.93 4.97
N MET A 512 27.49 -16.81 4.04
CA MET A 512 27.14 -18.20 4.35
C MET A 512 28.36 -19.09 4.62
N LYS A 513 29.57 -18.63 4.28
CA LYS A 513 30.84 -19.34 4.55
C LYS A 513 31.54 -18.91 5.84
N ARG A 514 30.98 -17.95 6.56
CA ARG A 514 31.42 -17.54 7.91
C ARG A 514 30.34 -17.90 8.93
#